data_39e0e45c290e87669b9a56f7ed725a54
#
_entry.id   39e0e45c290e87669b9a56f7ed725a54
#
_cell.length_a   1.000
_cell.length_b   1.000
_cell.length_c   1.000
_cell.angle_alpha   90.00
_cell.angle_beta   90.00
_cell.angle_gamma   90.00
#
_symmetry.space_group_name_H-M   'P 1'
#
loop_
_entity.id
_entity.type
_entity.pdbx_description
1 polymer ?
#
loop_
_entity_poly.entity_id
_entity_poly.type
_entity_poly.pdbx_seq_one_letter_code
_entity_poly.pdbx_strand_id
1 'polypeptide(L)'
;YCDPLCELQDASVSILINISASPYHLGKVAWVAELLKTRATRSGMQVVYVNQVGGNDQLVFHGHSMVWDAEGKLVACGYDFKEDLLVYDTATHRGDLHESSLDRESEVLGALELGLRDYAAKCGFKKAVVGLSGGVDSALTACLAVLALGAENVMGVAMPGPYNAPESLEDARELADRLGIVFHEVSIASLFETALKSLAPVFEGYAPDVTEENLQARIRGMVLMAISNKFSRLLLSTGNKSEMAVGYCTLYGDMNGGLALLGDIPKTLVYQ
;
A
#
# COMPACT_ATOMS: atom_id res chain seq x y z
N TYR A 1 14.96 5.25 -33.19
CA TYR A 1 15.32 5.92 -31.93
C TYR A 1 16.84 5.86 -31.80
N CYS A 2 17.51 7.00 -31.73
CA CYS A 2 18.94 7.06 -31.39
C CYS A 2 19.07 6.86 -29.86
N ASP A 3 20.03 6.04 -29.43
CA ASP A 3 20.34 5.92 -28.00
C ASP A 3 21.10 7.17 -27.56
N PRO A 4 20.59 7.99 -26.63
CA PRO A 4 21.27 9.22 -26.20
C PRO A 4 22.69 9.00 -25.68
N LEU A 5 23.03 7.78 -25.24
CA LEU A 5 24.36 7.43 -24.78
C LEU A 5 25.42 7.52 -25.90
N CYS A 6 25.06 7.20 -27.15
CA CYS A 6 25.98 7.32 -28.27
C CYS A 6 26.42 8.77 -28.49
N GLU A 7 25.48 9.72 -28.43
CA GLU A 7 25.77 11.16 -28.57
C GLU A 7 26.64 11.68 -27.42
N LEU A 8 26.39 11.20 -26.18
CA LEU A 8 27.18 11.58 -25.01
C LEU A 8 28.60 11.03 -25.04
N GLN A 9 28.82 9.82 -25.57
CA GLN A 9 30.14 9.24 -25.77
C GLN A 9 30.97 10.07 -26.78
N ASP A 10 30.35 10.48 -27.87
CA ASP A 10 31.00 11.33 -28.89
C ASP A 10 31.40 12.71 -28.32
N ALA A 11 30.67 13.20 -27.32
CA ALA A 11 30.97 14.44 -26.60
C ALA A 11 32.00 14.28 -25.48
N SER A 12 32.62 13.11 -25.32
CA SER A 12 33.63 12.82 -24.28
C SER A 12 33.13 13.07 -22.85
N VAL A 13 31.89 12.79 -22.59
CA VAL A 13 31.27 12.90 -21.26
C VAL A 13 31.78 11.79 -20.35
N SER A 14 32.22 12.12 -19.13
CA SER A 14 32.72 11.16 -18.14
C SER A 14 31.69 10.72 -17.12
N ILE A 15 30.64 11.54 -16.92
CA ILE A 15 29.57 11.28 -15.92
C ILE A 15 28.21 11.51 -16.57
N LEU A 16 27.34 10.53 -16.49
CA LEU A 16 25.93 10.61 -16.87
C LEU A 16 25.07 10.75 -15.62
N ILE A 17 24.31 11.82 -15.52
CA ILE A 17 23.36 12.04 -14.41
C ILE A 17 21.94 11.81 -14.95
N ASN A 18 21.25 10.85 -14.36
CA ASN A 18 19.85 10.52 -14.65
C ASN A 18 18.98 10.88 -13.45
N ILE A 19 18.19 11.93 -13.58
CA ILE A 19 17.19 12.35 -12.58
C ILE A 19 15.85 11.74 -12.97
N SER A 20 15.30 10.90 -12.11
CA SER A 20 14.12 10.07 -12.39
C SER A 20 13.02 10.22 -11.37
N ALA A 21 11.78 10.13 -11.83
CA ALA A 21 10.59 9.82 -11.06
C ALA A 21 10.04 8.49 -11.59
N SER A 22 10.73 7.40 -11.25
CA SER A 22 10.45 6.06 -11.76
C SER A 22 9.56 5.31 -10.78
N PRO A 23 8.25 5.07 -11.10
CA PRO A 23 7.33 4.42 -10.18
C PRO A 23 7.81 3.03 -9.81
N TYR A 24 7.60 2.68 -8.55
CA TYR A 24 7.91 1.36 -8.02
C TYR A 24 6.98 0.28 -8.58
N HIS A 25 7.53 -0.88 -8.79
CA HIS A 25 6.85 -2.16 -8.86
C HIS A 25 7.81 -3.25 -8.39
N LEU A 26 7.26 -4.36 -7.90
CA LEU A 26 8.04 -5.48 -7.38
C LEU A 26 9.08 -5.97 -8.39
N GLY A 27 10.34 -6.14 -7.92
CA GLY A 27 11.46 -6.58 -8.73
C GLY A 27 12.12 -5.50 -9.60
N LYS A 28 11.62 -4.26 -9.57
CA LYS A 28 12.17 -3.17 -10.38
C LYS A 28 13.58 -2.78 -9.99
N VAL A 29 13.91 -2.84 -8.70
CA VAL A 29 15.25 -2.46 -8.19
C VAL A 29 16.33 -3.25 -8.91
N ALA A 30 16.21 -4.57 -8.94
CA ALA A 30 17.17 -5.45 -9.60
C ALA A 30 17.28 -5.17 -11.11
N TRP A 31 16.15 -4.94 -11.75
CA TRP A 31 16.12 -4.63 -13.19
C TRP A 31 16.80 -3.30 -13.51
N VAL A 32 16.53 -2.24 -12.72
CA VAL A 32 17.15 -0.93 -12.89
C VAL A 32 18.66 -1.01 -12.61
N ALA A 33 19.06 -1.70 -11.55
CA ALA A 33 20.47 -1.89 -11.21
C ALA A 33 21.26 -2.54 -12.37
N GLU A 34 20.74 -3.62 -12.97
CA GLU A 34 21.39 -4.29 -14.10
C GLU A 34 21.41 -3.40 -15.36
N LEU A 35 20.34 -2.62 -15.60
CA LEU A 35 20.30 -1.65 -16.68
C LEU A 35 21.38 -0.60 -16.53
N LEU A 36 21.50 0.01 -15.35
CA LEU A 36 22.46 1.09 -15.07
C LEU A 36 23.90 0.56 -15.14
N LYS A 37 24.17 -0.60 -14.55
CA LYS A 37 25.45 -1.30 -14.65
C LYS A 37 25.85 -1.55 -16.11
N THR A 38 24.92 -2.08 -16.92
CA THR A 38 25.15 -2.31 -18.34
C THR A 38 25.44 -1.00 -19.08
N ARG A 39 24.74 0.07 -18.75
CA ARG A 39 24.95 1.39 -19.34
C ARG A 39 26.33 1.94 -18.98
N ALA A 40 26.74 1.86 -17.71
CA ALA A 40 28.06 2.30 -17.26
C ALA A 40 29.19 1.56 -18.00
N THR A 41 29.15 0.22 -18.02
CA THR A 41 30.20 -0.58 -18.67
C THR A 41 30.28 -0.38 -20.17
N ARG A 42 29.13 -0.26 -20.86
CA ARG A 42 29.13 -0.05 -22.32
C ARG A 42 29.60 1.31 -22.74
N SER A 43 29.27 2.34 -21.96
CA SER A 43 29.61 3.72 -22.29
C SER A 43 30.98 4.13 -21.79
N GLY A 44 31.56 3.41 -20.81
CA GLY A 44 32.77 3.84 -20.10
C GLY A 44 32.57 5.08 -19.24
N MET A 45 31.30 5.43 -18.92
CA MET A 45 30.93 6.60 -18.11
C MET A 45 30.51 6.14 -16.70
N GLN A 46 30.75 7.01 -15.72
CA GLN A 46 30.06 6.87 -14.43
C GLN A 46 28.58 7.22 -14.60
N VAL A 47 27.69 6.41 -14.03
CA VAL A 47 26.26 6.64 -14.10
C VAL A 47 25.71 6.96 -12.72
N VAL A 48 25.20 8.17 -12.55
CA VAL A 48 24.53 8.66 -11.35
C VAL A 48 23.02 8.60 -11.60
N TYR A 49 22.34 7.74 -10.90
CA TYR A 49 20.90 7.61 -10.94
C TYR A 49 20.29 8.17 -9.66
N VAL A 50 19.50 9.22 -9.79
CA VAL A 50 18.78 9.85 -8.67
C VAL A 50 17.29 9.64 -8.88
N ASN A 51 16.67 8.85 -8.01
CA ASN A 51 15.26 8.55 -8.11
C ASN A 51 14.46 9.23 -7.00
N GLN A 52 13.27 9.69 -7.34
CA GLN A 52 12.30 10.22 -6.39
C GLN A 52 11.94 9.17 -5.33
N VAL A 53 11.64 9.63 -4.11
CA VAL A 53 11.01 8.83 -3.06
C VAL A 53 9.70 9.49 -2.64
N GLY A 54 8.70 8.68 -2.30
CA GLY A 54 7.41 9.13 -1.79
C GLY A 54 6.22 8.48 -2.47
N GLY A 55 5.05 8.60 -1.86
CA GLY A 55 3.76 8.21 -2.43
C GLY A 55 3.10 9.40 -3.13
N ASN A 56 2.51 9.20 -4.30
CA ASN A 56 1.73 10.21 -4.99
C ASN A 56 0.54 9.57 -5.68
N ASP A 57 -0.65 9.78 -5.11
CA ASP A 57 -1.88 9.13 -5.55
C ASP A 57 -1.73 7.60 -5.48
N GLN A 58 -1.89 6.89 -6.58
CA GLN A 58 -1.70 5.44 -6.65
C GLN A 58 -0.25 5.02 -6.92
N LEU A 59 0.68 5.95 -7.08
CA LEU A 59 2.08 5.67 -7.39
C LEU A 59 2.95 5.76 -6.14
N VAL A 60 3.88 4.83 -6.01
CA VAL A 60 4.95 4.85 -5.02
C VAL A 60 6.28 4.96 -5.74
N PHE A 61 7.16 5.81 -5.22
CA PHE A 61 8.53 5.98 -5.69
C PHE A 61 9.47 5.55 -4.56
N HIS A 62 10.33 4.58 -4.83
CA HIS A 62 11.08 3.89 -3.79
C HIS A 62 12.45 4.51 -3.46
N GLY A 63 12.86 5.58 -4.17
CA GLY A 63 14.20 6.10 -4.02
C GLY A 63 15.24 5.17 -4.61
N HIS A 64 16.07 4.54 -3.77
CA HIS A 64 17.12 3.63 -4.18
C HIS A 64 18.05 4.24 -5.25
N SER A 65 18.49 5.49 -4.99
CA SER A 65 19.44 6.18 -5.87
C SER A 65 20.77 5.45 -5.87
N MET A 66 21.43 5.39 -7.03
CA MET A 66 22.64 4.58 -7.22
C MET A 66 23.70 5.33 -8.00
N VAL A 67 24.97 5.03 -7.72
CA VAL A 67 26.10 5.43 -8.59
C VAL A 67 26.87 4.18 -8.99
N TRP A 68 27.06 4.02 -10.29
CA TRP A 68 27.87 2.97 -10.91
C TRP A 68 29.10 3.60 -11.54
N ASP A 69 30.29 3.05 -11.27
CA ASP A 69 31.52 3.47 -11.96
C ASP A 69 31.58 2.93 -13.41
N ALA A 70 32.56 3.39 -14.16
CA ALA A 70 32.75 2.99 -15.56
C ALA A 70 33.01 1.47 -15.75
N GLU A 71 33.48 0.79 -14.74
CA GLU A 71 33.74 -0.65 -14.69
C GLU A 71 32.47 -1.45 -14.32
N GLY A 72 31.37 -0.77 -13.98
CA GLY A 72 30.12 -1.41 -13.59
C GLY A 72 30.07 -1.88 -12.14
N LYS A 73 30.87 -1.27 -11.27
CA LYS A 73 30.83 -1.49 -9.83
C LYS A 73 29.87 -0.49 -9.20
N LEU A 74 29.00 -0.94 -8.31
CA LEU A 74 28.17 -0.06 -7.49
C LEU A 74 29.07 0.65 -6.45
N VAL A 75 29.12 1.96 -6.48
CA VAL A 75 30.00 2.79 -5.62
C VAL A 75 29.25 3.70 -4.67
N ALA A 76 27.96 3.93 -4.89
CA ALA A 76 27.06 4.54 -3.92
C ALA A 76 25.64 3.98 -4.09
N CYS A 77 24.91 3.82 -2.99
CA CYS A 77 23.54 3.32 -2.97
C CYS A 77 22.78 3.87 -1.78
N GLY A 78 21.59 4.43 -2.03
CA GLY A 78 20.69 4.97 -1.03
C GLY A 78 19.69 3.96 -0.50
N TYR A 79 19.01 4.33 0.57
CA TYR A 79 17.95 3.53 1.17
C TYR A 79 16.73 3.40 0.25
N ASP A 80 15.98 2.32 0.45
CA ASP A 80 14.64 2.14 -0.09
C ASP A 80 13.60 2.85 0.77
N PHE A 81 12.59 3.42 0.12
CA PHE A 81 11.40 3.99 0.73
C PHE A 81 11.66 5.09 1.78
N LYS A 82 12.85 5.71 1.74
CA LYS A 82 13.27 6.80 2.64
C LYS A 82 13.99 7.90 1.87
N GLU A 83 13.81 9.15 2.32
CA GLU A 83 14.65 10.25 1.88
C GLU A 83 16.09 10.03 2.33
N ASP A 84 17.04 10.34 1.43
CA ASP A 84 18.44 10.10 1.67
C ASP A 84 19.31 11.16 1.01
N LEU A 85 20.47 11.41 1.59
CA LEU A 85 21.53 12.26 1.02
C LEU A 85 22.78 11.43 0.85
N LEU A 86 23.08 11.03 -0.39
CA LEU A 86 24.28 10.30 -0.74
C LEU A 86 25.40 11.25 -1.12
N VAL A 87 26.58 11.04 -0.55
CA VAL A 87 27.81 11.70 -0.96
C VAL A 87 28.65 10.75 -1.80
N TYR A 88 29.02 11.18 -2.98
CA TYR A 88 29.91 10.47 -3.88
C TYR A 88 31.05 11.36 -4.35
N ASP A 89 32.30 10.92 -4.13
CA ASP A 89 33.50 11.61 -4.58
C ASP A 89 33.96 11.07 -5.94
N THR A 90 33.83 11.90 -6.96
CA THR A 90 34.18 11.56 -8.35
C THR A 90 35.68 11.38 -8.59
N ALA A 91 36.53 11.88 -7.71
CA ALA A 91 38.00 11.73 -7.84
C ALA A 91 38.52 10.44 -7.24
N THR A 92 37.94 10.04 -6.10
CA THR A 92 38.32 8.79 -5.40
C THR A 92 37.45 7.59 -5.75
N HIS A 93 36.36 7.81 -6.47
CA HIS A 93 35.34 6.80 -6.81
C HIS A 93 34.74 6.12 -5.57
N ARG A 94 34.57 6.85 -4.48
CA ARG A 94 33.99 6.37 -3.22
C ARG A 94 32.72 7.12 -2.87
N GLY A 95 31.74 6.40 -2.40
CA GLY A 95 30.47 6.97 -1.95
C GLY A 95 29.84 6.16 -0.82
N ASP A 96 28.73 6.67 -0.31
CA ASP A 96 27.94 6.02 0.73
C ASP A 96 27.23 4.80 0.13
N LEU A 97 27.42 3.65 0.76
CA LEU A 97 26.73 2.41 0.41
C LEU A 97 25.83 2.04 1.58
N HIS A 98 24.54 2.34 1.44
CA HIS A 98 23.54 1.89 2.38
C HIS A 98 23.09 0.49 1.94
N GLU A 99 23.20 -0.48 2.84
CA GLU A 99 22.76 -1.83 2.54
C GLU A 99 21.24 -1.84 2.37
N SER A 100 20.81 -2.25 1.20
CA SER A 100 19.42 -2.50 0.87
C SER A 100 19.33 -3.96 0.41
N SER A 101 19.13 -4.85 1.36
CA SER A 101 18.86 -6.26 1.12
C SER A 101 17.46 -6.61 1.59
N LEU A 102 16.46 -5.85 1.13
CA LEU A 102 15.08 -6.20 1.43
C LEU A 102 14.73 -7.51 0.70
N ASP A 103 14.20 -8.47 1.44
CA ASP A 103 13.50 -9.57 0.81
C ASP A 103 12.21 -9.05 0.15
N ARG A 104 11.58 -9.91 -0.61
CA ARG A 104 10.39 -9.56 -1.39
C ARG A 104 9.25 -8.99 -0.55
N GLU A 105 9.02 -9.58 0.59
CA GLU A 105 7.94 -9.23 1.50
C GLU A 105 8.22 -7.88 2.18
N SER A 106 9.44 -7.66 2.63
CA SER A 106 9.88 -6.39 3.21
C SER A 106 9.86 -5.24 2.20
N GLU A 107 10.20 -5.51 0.93
CA GLU A 107 10.10 -4.53 -0.16
C GLU A 107 8.65 -4.09 -0.37
N VAL A 108 7.71 -5.04 -0.40
CA VAL A 108 6.27 -4.76 -0.53
C VAL A 108 5.75 -4.02 0.69
N LEU A 109 6.13 -4.45 1.89
CA LEU A 109 5.74 -3.81 3.15
C LEU A 109 6.17 -2.33 3.17
N GLY A 110 7.42 -2.04 2.81
CA GLY A 110 7.94 -0.68 2.73
C GLY A 110 7.17 0.20 1.72
N ALA A 111 6.80 -0.37 0.58
CA ALA A 111 6.00 0.33 -0.43
C ALA A 111 4.59 0.67 0.07
N LEU A 112 3.91 -0.27 0.77
CA LEU A 112 2.57 -0.06 1.31
C LEU A 112 2.58 0.95 2.46
N GLU A 113 3.57 0.87 3.35
CA GLU A 113 3.73 1.82 4.45
C GLU A 113 3.95 3.24 3.92
N LEU A 114 4.91 3.43 3.01
CA LEU A 114 5.20 4.73 2.39
C LEU A 114 3.98 5.26 1.64
N GLY A 115 3.32 4.41 0.85
CA GLY A 115 2.13 4.78 0.08
C GLY A 115 1.00 5.28 0.97
N LEU A 116 0.67 4.55 2.04
CA LEU A 116 -0.38 4.95 2.99
C LEU A 116 -0.02 6.24 3.73
N ARG A 117 1.20 6.33 4.25
CA ARG A 117 1.66 7.50 5.02
C ARG A 117 1.56 8.78 4.20
N ASP A 118 2.09 8.74 2.99
CA ASP A 118 2.15 9.91 2.12
C ASP A 118 0.77 10.26 1.55
N TYR A 119 -0.05 9.26 1.18
CA TYR A 119 -1.43 9.49 0.75
C TYR A 119 -2.25 10.16 1.85
N ALA A 120 -2.20 9.62 3.07
CA ALA A 120 -2.91 10.20 4.21
C ALA A 120 -2.47 11.65 4.45
N ALA A 121 -1.16 11.91 4.50
CA ALA A 121 -0.61 13.24 4.73
C ALA A 121 -1.02 14.25 3.65
N LYS A 122 -0.92 13.87 2.37
CA LYS A 122 -1.27 14.72 1.23
C LYS A 122 -2.77 15.02 1.14
N CYS A 123 -3.61 14.06 1.56
CA CYS A 123 -5.07 14.25 1.66
C CYS A 123 -5.51 14.95 2.96
N GLY A 124 -4.58 15.33 3.84
CA GLY A 124 -4.86 16.02 5.10
C GLY A 124 -5.37 15.12 6.22
N PHE A 125 -5.29 13.79 6.07
CA PHE A 125 -5.65 12.84 7.12
C PHE A 125 -4.45 12.54 8.03
N LYS A 126 -4.70 12.54 9.32
CA LYS A 126 -3.75 12.10 10.34
C LYS A 126 -4.16 10.78 10.97
N LYS A 127 -5.39 10.35 10.76
CA LYS A 127 -6.02 9.20 11.42
C LYS A 127 -6.73 8.32 10.41
N ALA A 128 -6.75 7.02 10.67
CA ALA A 128 -7.46 6.04 9.86
C ALA A 128 -8.52 5.27 10.67
N VAL A 129 -9.47 4.67 9.96
CA VAL A 129 -10.43 3.69 10.48
C VAL A 129 -10.44 2.47 9.57
N VAL A 130 -10.51 1.28 10.17
CA VAL A 130 -10.52 -0.02 9.50
C VAL A 130 -11.67 -0.86 10.03
N GLY A 131 -12.44 -1.48 9.15
CA GLY A 131 -13.40 -2.52 9.53
C GLY A 131 -12.67 -3.82 9.84
N LEU A 132 -12.79 -4.31 11.07
CA LEU A 132 -12.17 -5.57 11.50
C LEU A 132 -13.19 -6.70 11.43
N SER A 133 -12.95 -7.66 10.53
CA SER A 133 -13.83 -8.81 10.30
C SER A 133 -13.40 -10.08 11.03
N GLY A 134 -12.22 -10.08 11.67
CA GLY A 134 -11.52 -11.28 12.14
C GLY A 134 -10.74 -12.02 11.03
N GLY A 135 -10.81 -11.55 9.78
CA GLY A 135 -10.06 -12.13 8.65
C GLY A 135 -8.67 -11.50 8.45
N VAL A 136 -7.78 -12.26 7.80
CA VAL A 136 -6.37 -11.88 7.59
C VAL A 136 -6.21 -10.55 6.83
N ASP A 137 -7.06 -10.25 5.84
CA ASP A 137 -6.94 -9.00 5.07
C ASP A 137 -7.20 -7.77 5.94
N SER A 138 -8.25 -7.79 6.77
CA SER A 138 -8.52 -6.70 7.71
C SER A 138 -7.44 -6.59 8.78
N ALA A 139 -6.87 -7.72 9.20
CA ALA A 139 -5.78 -7.76 10.16
C ALA A 139 -4.50 -7.12 9.57
N LEU A 140 -4.10 -7.54 8.37
CA LEU A 140 -2.95 -6.97 7.68
C LEU A 140 -3.13 -5.47 7.41
N THR A 141 -4.33 -5.06 6.97
CA THR A 141 -4.65 -3.63 6.76
C THR A 141 -4.50 -2.82 8.04
N ALA A 142 -4.94 -3.35 9.19
CA ALA A 142 -4.78 -2.68 10.49
C ALA A 142 -3.30 -2.60 10.91
N CYS A 143 -2.53 -3.69 10.74
CA CYS A 143 -1.08 -3.69 11.02
C CYS A 143 -0.35 -2.64 10.17
N LEU A 144 -0.61 -2.59 8.87
CA LEU A 144 -0.03 -1.60 7.96
C LEU A 144 -0.42 -0.17 8.34
N ALA A 145 -1.68 0.03 8.75
CA ALA A 145 -2.14 1.34 9.23
C ALA A 145 -1.40 1.79 10.49
N VAL A 146 -1.14 0.86 11.42
CA VAL A 146 -0.35 1.14 12.64
C VAL A 146 1.10 1.45 12.30
N LEU A 147 1.72 0.71 11.40
CA LEU A 147 3.10 0.98 10.95
C LEU A 147 3.23 2.37 10.31
N ALA A 148 2.28 2.73 9.46
CA ALA A 148 2.34 4.00 8.72
C ALA A 148 1.94 5.22 9.55
N LEU A 149 0.98 5.10 10.48
CA LEU A 149 0.34 6.24 11.15
C LEU A 149 0.52 6.26 12.68
N GLY A 150 0.96 5.16 13.29
CA GLY A 150 1.00 4.98 14.74
C GLY A 150 -0.33 4.45 15.31
N ALA A 151 -0.25 3.63 16.36
CA ALA A 151 -1.41 2.95 16.96
C ALA A 151 -2.48 3.93 17.47
N GLU A 152 -2.07 5.04 18.04
CA GLU A 152 -2.94 6.10 18.57
C GLU A 152 -3.81 6.77 17.49
N ASN A 153 -3.42 6.62 16.22
CA ASN A 153 -4.11 7.22 15.08
C ASN A 153 -5.03 6.24 14.34
N VAL A 154 -5.01 4.96 14.70
CA VAL A 154 -5.82 3.92 14.06
C VAL A 154 -7.01 3.54 14.94
N MET A 155 -8.16 3.32 14.31
CA MET A 155 -9.39 2.83 14.94
C MET A 155 -9.85 1.58 14.24
N GLY A 156 -10.04 0.50 14.98
CA GLY A 156 -10.68 -0.73 14.52
C GLY A 156 -12.17 -0.72 14.85
N VAL A 157 -13.01 -1.16 13.92
CA VAL A 157 -14.46 -1.28 14.12
C VAL A 157 -14.91 -2.66 13.69
N ALA A 158 -15.37 -3.47 14.65
CA ALA A 158 -16.06 -4.71 14.35
C ALA A 158 -17.57 -4.47 14.20
N MET A 159 -18.19 -5.09 13.20
CA MET A 159 -19.61 -4.88 12.90
C MET A 159 -20.32 -6.23 12.75
N PRO A 160 -20.57 -6.93 13.89
CA PRO A 160 -21.22 -8.22 13.84
C PRO A 160 -22.65 -8.11 13.29
N GLY A 161 -22.95 -8.98 12.34
CA GLY A 161 -24.30 -9.22 11.82
C GLY A 161 -24.88 -10.50 12.39
N PRO A 162 -26.12 -10.85 12.01
CA PRO A 162 -26.82 -12.04 12.57
C PRO A 162 -26.16 -13.37 12.22
N TYR A 163 -25.29 -13.41 11.22
CA TYR A 163 -24.65 -14.63 10.71
C TYR A 163 -23.13 -14.70 10.97
N ASN A 164 -22.57 -13.75 11.72
CA ASN A 164 -21.15 -13.78 12.04
C ASN A 164 -20.85 -14.80 13.15
N ALA A 165 -19.76 -15.55 12.98
CA ALA A 165 -19.26 -16.43 14.02
C ALA A 165 -18.72 -15.59 15.21
N PRO A 166 -18.99 -15.99 16.47
CA PRO A 166 -18.47 -15.29 17.66
C PRO A 166 -16.93 -15.16 17.66
N GLU A 167 -16.24 -16.18 17.18
CA GLU A 167 -14.79 -16.26 17.11
C GLU A 167 -14.21 -15.11 16.29
N SER A 168 -14.87 -14.71 15.19
CA SER A 168 -14.42 -13.59 14.37
C SER A 168 -14.39 -12.26 15.13
N LEU A 169 -15.30 -12.05 16.07
CA LEU A 169 -15.35 -10.87 16.92
C LEU A 169 -14.24 -10.91 17.98
N GLU A 170 -13.99 -12.09 18.54
CA GLU A 170 -12.91 -12.32 19.52
C GLU A 170 -11.56 -12.07 18.87
N ASP A 171 -11.31 -12.61 17.67
CA ASP A 171 -10.09 -12.39 16.89
C ASP A 171 -9.87 -10.90 16.57
N ALA A 172 -10.93 -10.19 16.17
CA ALA A 172 -10.85 -8.75 15.88
C ALA A 172 -10.50 -7.93 17.13
N ARG A 173 -11.05 -8.31 18.30
CA ARG A 173 -10.75 -7.65 19.58
C ARG A 173 -9.32 -7.95 20.04
N GLU A 174 -8.90 -9.21 19.99
CA GLU A 174 -7.54 -9.60 20.38
C GLU A 174 -6.49 -8.90 19.50
N LEU A 175 -6.74 -8.81 18.18
CA LEU A 175 -5.88 -8.05 17.27
C LEU A 175 -5.78 -6.58 17.69
N ALA A 176 -6.91 -5.93 17.96
CA ALA A 176 -6.94 -4.52 18.36
C ALA A 176 -6.17 -4.28 19.67
N ASP A 177 -6.34 -5.17 20.65
CA ASP A 177 -5.62 -5.12 21.93
C ASP A 177 -4.10 -5.29 21.71
N ARG A 178 -3.68 -6.25 20.90
CA ARG A 178 -2.26 -6.49 20.57
C ARG A 178 -1.63 -5.31 19.83
N LEU A 179 -2.37 -4.65 18.94
CA LEU A 179 -1.91 -3.47 18.21
C LEU A 179 -1.97 -2.18 19.05
N GLY A 180 -2.66 -2.19 20.19
CA GLY A 180 -2.85 -1.01 21.04
C GLY A 180 -3.72 0.06 20.39
N ILE A 181 -4.65 -0.32 19.51
CA ILE A 181 -5.54 0.61 18.79
C ILE A 181 -6.87 0.77 19.51
N VAL A 182 -7.55 1.90 19.26
CA VAL A 182 -8.94 2.09 19.71
C VAL A 182 -9.86 1.12 18.98
N PHE A 183 -10.67 0.39 19.74
CA PHE A 183 -11.60 -0.60 19.20
C PHE A 183 -13.05 -0.28 19.56
N HIS A 184 -13.94 -0.42 18.58
CA HIS A 184 -15.38 -0.29 18.78
C HIS A 184 -16.11 -1.48 18.16
N GLU A 185 -17.16 -1.89 18.86
CA GLU A 185 -18.12 -2.88 18.36
C GLU A 185 -19.44 -2.18 18.04
N VAL A 186 -19.91 -2.32 16.81
CA VAL A 186 -21.16 -1.74 16.32
C VAL A 186 -21.98 -2.82 15.63
N SER A 187 -22.91 -3.43 16.35
CA SER A 187 -23.80 -4.45 15.74
C SER A 187 -24.65 -3.85 14.63
N ILE A 188 -24.67 -4.51 13.47
CA ILE A 188 -25.51 -4.11 12.33
C ILE A 188 -26.86 -4.85 12.31
N ALA A 189 -27.12 -5.77 13.25
CA ALA A 189 -28.29 -6.63 13.22
C ALA A 189 -29.62 -5.87 13.11
N SER A 190 -29.83 -4.85 13.95
CA SER A 190 -31.05 -4.04 13.92
C SER A 190 -31.23 -3.22 12.64
N LEU A 191 -30.12 -2.72 12.08
CA LEU A 191 -30.14 -2.01 10.80
C LEU A 191 -30.51 -2.94 9.66
N PHE A 192 -29.93 -4.14 9.66
CA PHE A 192 -30.22 -5.16 8.66
C PHE A 192 -31.68 -5.63 8.71
N GLU A 193 -32.20 -5.94 9.90
CA GLU A 193 -33.61 -6.30 10.09
C GLU A 193 -34.57 -5.19 9.62
N THR A 194 -34.24 -3.92 9.94
CA THR A 194 -35.05 -2.79 9.53
C THR A 194 -35.05 -2.63 8.02
N ALA A 195 -33.89 -2.79 7.38
CA ALA A 195 -33.77 -2.74 5.92
C ALA A 195 -34.58 -3.85 5.25
N LEU A 196 -34.50 -5.10 5.75
CA LEU A 196 -35.29 -6.22 5.23
C LEU A 196 -36.79 -5.99 5.39
N LYS A 197 -37.24 -5.50 6.57
CA LYS A 197 -38.67 -5.15 6.78
C LYS A 197 -39.15 -4.10 5.79
N SER A 198 -38.34 -3.10 5.51
CA SER A 198 -38.67 -2.04 4.55
C SER A 198 -38.75 -2.52 3.10
N LEU A 199 -37.94 -3.54 2.75
CA LEU A 199 -37.89 -4.10 1.41
C LEU A 199 -38.87 -5.28 1.21
N ALA A 200 -39.41 -5.85 2.29
CA ALA A 200 -40.31 -7.01 2.25
C ALA A 200 -41.47 -6.88 1.24
N PRO A 201 -42.17 -5.72 1.10
CA PRO A 201 -43.25 -5.61 0.11
C PRO A 201 -42.77 -5.68 -1.35
N VAL A 202 -41.49 -5.32 -1.60
CA VAL A 202 -40.87 -5.36 -2.95
C VAL A 202 -40.31 -6.76 -3.23
N PHE A 203 -39.88 -7.47 -2.20
CA PHE A 203 -39.29 -8.81 -2.30
C PHE A 203 -40.33 -9.97 -2.15
N GLU A 204 -41.62 -9.61 -2.08
CA GLU A 204 -42.68 -10.61 -1.93
C GLU A 204 -42.62 -11.67 -3.05
N GLY A 205 -42.57 -12.96 -2.67
CA GLY A 205 -42.46 -14.08 -3.58
C GLY A 205 -41.06 -14.47 -4.00
N TYR A 206 -40.03 -13.74 -3.56
CA TYR A 206 -38.61 -14.07 -3.84
C TYR A 206 -37.96 -14.72 -2.61
N ALA A 207 -37.16 -15.77 -2.84
CA ALA A 207 -36.32 -16.36 -1.80
C ALA A 207 -35.06 -15.52 -1.53
N PRO A 208 -34.50 -15.53 -0.30
CA PRO A 208 -33.22 -14.91 0.00
C PRO A 208 -32.09 -15.45 -0.89
N ASP A 209 -31.20 -14.57 -1.31
CA ASP A 209 -30.04 -14.88 -2.16
C ASP A 209 -28.83 -13.98 -1.79
N VAL A 210 -27.93 -13.74 -2.75
CA VAL A 210 -26.77 -12.85 -2.60
C VAL A 210 -27.16 -11.39 -2.27
N THR A 211 -28.43 -11.03 -2.45
CA THR A 211 -28.94 -9.67 -2.15
C THR A 211 -28.80 -9.34 -0.67
N GLU A 212 -29.14 -10.29 0.20
CA GLU A 212 -29.05 -10.09 1.65
C GLU A 212 -27.59 -10.01 2.14
N GLU A 213 -26.68 -10.77 1.54
CA GLU A 213 -25.24 -10.65 1.82
C GLU A 213 -24.71 -9.27 1.43
N ASN A 214 -25.03 -8.83 0.21
CA ASN A 214 -24.66 -7.52 -0.29
C ASN A 214 -25.28 -6.38 0.52
N LEU A 215 -26.49 -6.57 1.04
CA LEU A 215 -27.15 -5.59 1.91
C LEU A 215 -26.36 -5.42 3.22
N GLN A 216 -25.91 -6.52 3.84
CA GLN A 216 -25.06 -6.44 5.03
C GLN A 216 -23.73 -5.71 4.74
N ALA A 217 -23.06 -6.03 3.63
CA ALA A 217 -21.83 -5.36 3.23
C ALA A 217 -22.03 -3.85 3.07
N ARG A 218 -23.13 -3.42 2.45
CA ARG A 218 -23.47 -2.00 2.28
C ARG A 218 -23.81 -1.30 3.60
N ILE A 219 -24.50 -1.97 4.52
CA ILE A 219 -24.76 -1.44 5.86
C ILE A 219 -23.44 -1.22 6.62
N ARG A 220 -22.49 -2.18 6.57
CA ARG A 220 -21.16 -2.01 7.15
C ARG A 220 -20.43 -0.83 6.53
N GLY A 221 -20.46 -0.72 5.20
CA GLY A 221 -19.88 0.43 4.49
C GLY A 221 -20.48 1.77 4.92
N MET A 222 -21.80 1.83 5.07
CA MET A 222 -22.50 3.04 5.58
C MET A 222 -22.05 3.39 7.01
N VAL A 223 -21.96 2.44 7.91
CA VAL A 223 -21.52 2.66 9.31
C VAL A 223 -20.09 3.17 9.34
N LEU A 224 -19.17 2.53 8.60
CA LEU A 224 -17.77 2.96 8.52
C LEU A 224 -17.63 4.37 7.94
N MET A 225 -18.37 4.70 6.89
CA MET A 225 -18.37 6.06 6.32
C MET A 225 -18.90 7.10 7.28
N ALA A 226 -19.94 6.77 8.06
CA ALA A 226 -20.44 7.68 9.09
C ALA A 226 -19.39 7.96 10.17
N ILE A 227 -18.65 6.92 10.61
CA ILE A 227 -17.53 7.03 11.56
C ILE A 227 -16.40 7.86 10.94
N SER A 228 -15.99 7.53 9.71
CA SER A 228 -14.97 8.27 8.95
C SER A 228 -15.27 9.76 8.92
N ASN A 229 -16.46 10.13 8.50
CA ASN A 229 -16.88 11.53 8.40
C ASN A 229 -16.94 12.21 9.77
N LYS A 230 -17.51 11.54 10.78
CA LYS A 230 -17.70 12.12 12.11
C LYS A 230 -16.37 12.41 12.81
N PHE A 231 -15.38 11.56 12.62
CA PHE A 231 -14.09 11.66 13.31
C PHE A 231 -12.95 12.10 12.39
N SER A 232 -13.23 12.49 11.15
CA SER A 232 -12.24 12.92 10.15
C SER A 232 -11.11 11.90 10.00
N ARG A 233 -11.47 10.60 9.85
CA ARG A 233 -10.55 9.48 9.67
C ARG A 233 -10.59 8.98 8.23
N LEU A 234 -9.44 8.68 7.65
CA LEU A 234 -9.37 7.98 6.37
C LEU A 234 -9.92 6.56 6.55
N LEU A 235 -10.98 6.21 5.83
CA LEU A 235 -11.47 4.83 5.79
C LEU A 235 -10.58 4.03 4.84
N LEU A 236 -9.98 2.95 5.36
CA LEU A 236 -9.20 2.00 4.58
C LEU A 236 -10.08 0.79 4.19
N SER A 237 -10.15 0.52 2.90
CA SER A 237 -10.74 -0.72 2.38
C SER A 237 -9.77 -1.88 2.57
N THR A 238 -10.30 -3.06 2.86
CA THR A 238 -9.54 -4.27 3.15
C THR A 238 -9.53 -5.28 2.01
N GLY A 239 -10.16 -4.96 0.87
CA GLY A 239 -10.20 -5.82 -0.30
C GLY A 239 -8.84 -5.99 -0.95
N ASN A 240 -8.46 -7.23 -1.28
CA ASN A 240 -7.21 -7.57 -1.94
C ASN A 240 -7.37 -7.67 -3.47
N LYS A 241 -6.24 -7.73 -4.19
CA LYS A 241 -6.21 -7.83 -5.66
C LYS A 241 -6.97 -9.04 -6.21
N SER A 242 -6.89 -10.19 -5.53
CA SER A 242 -7.53 -11.42 -6.00
C SER A 242 -9.05 -11.31 -5.95
N GLU A 243 -9.61 -10.74 -4.87
CA GLU A 243 -11.04 -10.48 -4.75
C GLU A 243 -11.54 -9.54 -5.85
N MET A 244 -10.82 -8.43 -6.07
CA MET A 244 -11.15 -7.48 -7.13
C MET A 244 -11.05 -8.10 -8.53
N ALA A 245 -10.05 -8.94 -8.78
CA ALA A 245 -9.82 -9.57 -10.08
C ALA A 245 -10.94 -10.55 -10.48
N VAL A 246 -11.54 -11.23 -9.50
CA VAL A 246 -12.64 -12.19 -9.73
C VAL A 246 -14.03 -11.57 -9.52
N GLY A 247 -14.10 -10.29 -9.14
CA GLY A 247 -15.36 -9.61 -8.86
C GLY A 247 -16.03 -10.04 -7.54
N TYR A 248 -15.30 -10.67 -6.63
CA TYR A 248 -15.79 -11.02 -5.30
C TYR A 248 -15.69 -9.80 -4.35
N CYS A 249 -16.51 -8.82 -4.65
CA CYS A 249 -16.59 -7.58 -3.89
C CYS A 249 -17.97 -6.94 -4.09
N THR A 250 -18.40 -6.15 -3.10
CA THR A 250 -19.70 -5.49 -3.11
C THR A 250 -19.51 -3.97 -3.31
N LEU A 251 -20.03 -3.44 -4.43
CA LEU A 251 -20.07 -2.00 -4.69
C LEU A 251 -20.82 -1.29 -3.56
N TYR A 252 -20.24 -0.21 -3.05
CA TYR A 252 -20.76 0.56 -1.90
C TYR A 252 -20.85 -0.23 -0.59
N GLY A 253 -20.20 -1.40 -0.52
CA GLY A 253 -20.10 -2.24 0.67
C GLY A 253 -18.65 -2.35 1.15
N ASP A 254 -18.02 -3.49 0.95
CA ASP A 254 -16.63 -3.77 1.33
C ASP A 254 -15.59 -2.97 0.50
N MET A 255 -15.99 -2.46 -0.66
CA MET A 255 -15.17 -1.54 -1.47
C MET A 255 -15.21 -0.08 -0.97
N ASN A 256 -15.99 0.24 0.05
CA ASN A 256 -16.03 1.59 0.60
C ASN A 256 -14.70 1.95 1.26
N GLY A 257 -14.20 3.14 0.96
CA GLY A 257 -12.97 3.68 1.54
C GLY A 257 -12.32 4.72 0.64
N GLY A 258 -11.41 5.47 1.23
CA GLY A 258 -10.60 6.44 0.49
C GLY A 258 -9.34 5.82 -0.12
N LEU A 259 -8.91 4.65 0.39
CA LEU A 259 -7.75 3.92 -0.11
C LEU A 259 -7.94 2.42 0.08
N ALA A 260 -7.75 1.65 -0.99
CA ALA A 260 -7.69 0.19 -0.97
C ALA A 260 -6.22 -0.26 -0.82
N LEU A 261 -5.78 -0.39 0.44
CA LEU A 261 -4.37 -0.59 0.76
C LEU A 261 -3.81 -1.90 0.18
N LEU A 262 -4.62 -2.97 0.16
CA LEU A 262 -4.25 -4.27 -0.40
C LEU A 262 -4.69 -4.46 -1.86
N GLY A 263 -5.16 -3.40 -2.52
CA GLY A 263 -5.73 -3.48 -3.87
C GLY A 263 -4.81 -4.03 -4.96
N ASP A 264 -3.50 -3.94 -4.76
CA ASP A 264 -2.48 -4.51 -5.66
C ASP A 264 -1.81 -5.78 -5.12
N ILE A 265 -2.24 -6.27 -3.94
CA ILE A 265 -1.66 -7.42 -3.27
C ILE A 265 -2.50 -8.67 -3.53
N PRO A 266 -1.97 -9.69 -4.23
CA PRO A 266 -2.68 -10.94 -4.41
C PRO A 266 -2.83 -11.69 -3.07
N LYS A 267 -3.94 -12.42 -2.91
CA LYS A 267 -4.25 -13.16 -1.67
C LYS A 267 -3.11 -14.09 -1.22
N THR A 268 -2.40 -14.70 -2.16
CA THR A 268 -1.25 -15.55 -1.87
C THR A 268 -0.11 -14.82 -1.17
N LEU A 269 0.09 -13.53 -1.45
CA LEU A 269 1.10 -12.70 -0.80
C LEU A 269 0.62 -12.18 0.58
N VAL A 270 -0.70 -12.01 0.75
CA VAL A 270 -1.27 -11.65 2.06
C VAL A 270 -0.98 -12.71 3.13
N TYR A 271 -0.84 -13.99 2.74
CA TYR A 271 -0.54 -15.10 3.65
C TYR A 271 0.96 -15.31 3.92
N GLN A 272 1.84 -14.63 3.25
CA GLN A 272 3.30 -14.65 3.47
C GLN A 272 3.72 -13.60 4.47
#